data_b9f8307897d866fdd2aae1aa92ab3e39
#
_entry.id   b9f8307897d866fdd2aae1aa92ab3e39
#
_cell.length_a   1.000
_cell.length_b   1.000
_cell.length_c   1.000
_cell.angle_alpha   90.00
_cell.angle_beta   90.00
_cell.angle_gamma   90.00
#
_symmetry.space_group_name_H-M   'P 1'
#
loop_
_entity.id
_entity.type
_entity.pdbx_description
1 polymer ?
#
loop_
_entity_poly.entity_id
_entity_poly.type
_entity_poly.pdbx_seq_one_letter_code
_entity_poly.pdbx_strand_id
1 'polypeptide(L)'
;MNSYIEKVPGVSSAESSAYTGFLYFEEVGKMEVTKILNEYYGSYDEDNRLRSRHGSVEFLTTMRYVEKYLMPGMRVLEVGAATGRYSHTLARQGYMVDAVELVQHNIDIFNANTLAEENVRIYQGNAKNLHMLTDNTYDITLLLGPMYHLFTETEQKQALAEAIRVTKKNGVIFAAYCGNEATMVQYCFGRGMIKEQHYRDLIDPVTFKASSDPAELFELYRKEDIDTLMTDFSVTRLHYVGTDMATNYMRQTIDEMDADLFDLYLQYHFAICERSDLVGASHHILDIFRKD
;
A
#
# COMPACT_ATOMS: atom_id res chain seq x y z
N MET A 1 -20.52 -28.84 6.79
CA MET A 1 -19.98 -29.76 5.78
C MET A 1 -18.51 -29.47 5.65
N ASN A 2 -17.71 -30.14 6.48
CA ASN A 2 -16.24 -30.00 6.52
C ASN A 2 -15.64 -30.93 5.48
N SER A 3 -14.95 -30.42 4.52
CA SER A 3 -13.82 -31.05 3.82
C SER A 3 -13.61 -30.41 2.46
N TYR A 4 -12.64 -29.52 2.36
CA TYR A 4 -11.79 -29.25 1.18
C TYR A 4 -10.83 -28.11 1.51
N ILE A 5 -10.04 -28.30 2.59
CA ILE A 5 -8.76 -27.62 2.69
C ILE A 5 -7.71 -28.72 2.45
N GLU A 6 -7.53 -29.12 1.20
CA GLU A 6 -6.29 -29.77 0.82
C GLU A 6 -5.19 -28.70 0.79
N LYS A 7 -4.23 -28.88 1.68
CA LYS A 7 -3.01 -28.07 1.77
C LYS A 7 -2.34 -28.05 0.40
N VAL A 8 -2.33 -26.89 -0.24
CA VAL A 8 -1.41 -26.65 -1.35
C VAL A 8 -0.01 -26.66 -0.75
N PRO A 9 0.90 -27.56 -1.19
CA PRO A 9 2.27 -27.64 -0.66
C PRO A 9 2.99 -26.31 -0.96
N GLY A 10 3.52 -25.67 0.07
CA GLY A 10 4.39 -24.50 -0.05
C GLY A 10 3.81 -23.17 0.45
N VAL A 11 2.59 -23.12 0.97
CA VAL A 11 2.02 -21.90 1.57
C VAL A 11 2.32 -21.89 3.07
N SER A 12 3.02 -20.85 3.56
CA SER A 12 3.30 -20.68 4.97
C SER A 12 2.03 -20.38 5.78
N SER A 13 2.04 -20.64 7.09
CA SER A 13 0.91 -20.37 7.99
C SER A 13 0.51 -18.87 8.05
N ALA A 14 1.45 -17.95 7.78
CA ALA A 14 1.20 -16.51 7.70
C ALA A 14 0.42 -16.14 6.42
N GLU A 15 0.71 -16.80 5.30
CA GLU A 15 -0.06 -16.61 4.06
C GLU A 15 -1.49 -17.16 4.17
N SER A 16 -1.68 -18.27 4.92
CA SER A 16 -3.01 -18.79 5.23
C SER A 16 -3.85 -17.81 6.04
N SER A 17 -3.24 -17.01 6.93
CA SER A 17 -3.94 -16.02 7.76
C SER A 17 -4.47 -14.83 6.94
N ALA A 18 -3.73 -14.35 5.94
CA ALA A 18 -4.20 -13.30 5.04
C ALA A 18 -5.44 -13.74 4.23
N TYR A 19 -5.61 -15.05 4.02
CA TYR A 19 -6.73 -15.63 3.27
C TYR A 19 -7.94 -16.00 4.13
N THR A 20 -7.77 -16.24 5.44
CA THR A 20 -8.92 -16.43 6.33
C THR A 20 -9.72 -15.15 6.54
N GLY A 21 -9.13 -13.98 6.33
CA GLY A 21 -9.87 -12.72 6.29
C GLY A 21 -10.93 -12.66 5.18
N PHE A 22 -10.68 -13.30 4.03
CA PHE A 22 -11.63 -13.41 2.92
C PHE A 22 -12.78 -14.40 3.15
N LEU A 23 -12.69 -15.29 4.11
CA LEU A 23 -13.69 -16.36 4.34
C LEU A 23 -14.66 -16.07 5.49
N TYR A 24 -14.55 -14.95 6.20
CA TYR A 24 -15.30 -14.72 7.46
C TYR A 24 -16.59 -13.87 7.31
N PHE A 25 -16.98 -13.43 6.10
CA PHE A 25 -18.00 -12.39 5.95
C PHE A 25 -19.34 -12.85 5.32
N GLU A 26 -19.88 -13.98 5.72
CA GLU A 26 -21.23 -14.40 5.25
C GLU A 26 -22.39 -13.60 5.88
N GLU A 27 -22.18 -12.73 6.89
CA GLU A 27 -23.26 -12.00 7.61
C GLU A 27 -22.93 -10.53 7.93
N VAL A 28 -22.31 -9.79 7.03
CA VAL A 28 -21.96 -8.40 7.34
C VAL A 28 -22.86 -7.42 6.60
N GLY A 29 -23.98 -7.06 7.22
CA GLY A 29 -24.63 -5.78 6.93
C GLY A 29 -23.62 -4.64 7.11
N LYS A 30 -23.70 -3.57 6.31
CA LYS A 30 -22.78 -2.42 6.19
C LYS A 30 -21.96 -2.15 7.48
N MET A 31 -20.88 -2.89 7.68
CA MET A 31 -19.91 -2.60 8.74
C MET A 31 -19.14 -1.34 8.35
N GLU A 32 -18.90 -0.49 9.32
CA GLU A 32 -18.05 0.67 9.10
C GLU A 32 -16.63 0.20 8.71
N VAL A 33 -16.07 0.73 7.64
CA VAL A 33 -14.75 0.35 7.11
C VAL A 33 -13.67 0.34 8.21
N THR A 34 -13.73 1.30 9.12
CA THR A 34 -12.81 1.38 10.27
C THR A 34 -12.85 0.11 11.14
N LYS A 35 -14.02 -0.51 11.33
CA LYS A 35 -14.15 -1.75 12.11
C LYS A 35 -13.52 -2.92 11.37
N ILE A 36 -13.76 -3.03 10.07
CA ILE A 36 -13.17 -4.07 9.21
C ILE A 36 -11.63 -3.98 9.26
N LEU A 37 -11.08 -2.77 9.13
CA LEU A 37 -9.64 -2.54 9.21
C LEU A 37 -9.05 -2.90 10.57
N ASN A 38 -9.73 -2.54 11.66
CA ASN A 38 -9.28 -2.92 13.01
C ASN A 38 -9.27 -4.44 13.23
N GLU A 39 -10.27 -5.16 12.72
CA GLU A 39 -10.34 -6.62 12.83
C GLU A 39 -9.25 -7.29 11.98
N TYR A 40 -9.05 -6.82 10.76
CA TYR A 40 -8.02 -7.36 9.86
C TYR A 40 -6.60 -7.12 10.40
N TYR A 41 -6.23 -5.86 10.62
CA TYR A 41 -4.87 -5.52 11.09
C TYR A 41 -4.62 -5.91 12.55
N GLY A 42 -5.66 -6.13 13.35
CA GLY A 42 -5.53 -6.70 14.69
C GLY A 42 -5.07 -8.16 14.71
N SER A 43 -5.21 -8.87 13.57
CA SER A 43 -4.81 -10.28 13.42
C SER A 43 -3.69 -10.49 12.39
N TYR A 44 -3.38 -9.48 11.57
CA TYR A 44 -2.39 -9.55 10.50
C TYR A 44 -1.02 -9.06 10.98
N ASP A 45 0.04 -9.81 10.66
CA ASP A 45 1.42 -9.45 11.01
C ASP A 45 2.02 -8.47 9.98
N GLU A 46 1.56 -7.21 10.02
CA GLU A 46 2.02 -6.16 9.12
C GLU A 46 3.51 -5.84 9.33
N ASP A 47 4.04 -5.99 10.56
CA ASP A 47 5.44 -5.72 10.87
C ASP A 47 6.41 -6.62 10.08
N ASN A 48 6.01 -7.85 9.78
CA ASN A 48 6.83 -8.81 9.02
C ASN A 48 6.57 -8.79 7.50
N ARG A 49 5.49 -8.17 7.02
CA ARG A 49 5.11 -8.16 5.59
C ARG A 49 6.26 -7.73 4.66
N LEU A 50 6.96 -6.68 5.01
CA LEU A 50 8.05 -6.12 4.21
C LEU A 50 9.46 -6.64 4.58
N ARG A 51 9.57 -7.69 5.43
CA ARG A 51 10.86 -8.24 5.90
C ARG A 51 11.37 -9.41 5.06
N SER A 52 10.48 -10.15 4.39
CA SER A 52 10.89 -11.19 3.43
C SER A 52 11.64 -10.56 2.25
N ARG A 53 12.41 -11.34 1.49
CA ARG A 53 13.08 -10.80 0.30
C ARG A 53 12.06 -10.25 -0.69
N HIS A 54 11.01 -11.00 -1.01
CA HIS A 54 9.98 -10.51 -1.93
C HIS A 54 9.30 -9.24 -1.41
N GLY A 55 8.92 -9.16 -0.13
CA GLY A 55 8.30 -7.97 0.46
C GLY A 55 9.26 -6.77 0.51
N SER A 56 10.57 -7.03 0.67
CA SER A 56 11.57 -5.96 0.69
C SER A 56 11.72 -5.22 -0.63
N VAL A 57 11.34 -5.82 -1.76
CA VAL A 57 11.42 -5.17 -3.09
C VAL A 57 10.51 -3.95 -3.16
N GLU A 58 9.27 -4.06 -2.66
CA GLU A 58 8.32 -2.93 -2.54
C GLU A 58 8.93 -1.81 -1.69
N PHE A 59 9.43 -2.16 -0.51
CA PHE A 59 10.05 -1.21 0.41
C PHE A 59 11.26 -0.52 -0.20
N LEU A 60 12.20 -1.27 -0.75
CA LEU A 60 13.42 -0.73 -1.36
C LEU A 60 13.13 0.13 -2.58
N THR A 61 12.13 -0.23 -3.37
CA THR A 61 11.70 0.56 -4.52
C THR A 61 11.11 1.89 -4.06
N THR A 62 10.20 1.87 -3.11
CA THR A 62 9.60 3.10 -2.55
C THR A 62 10.69 3.99 -1.95
N MET A 63 11.58 3.44 -1.10
CA MET A 63 12.66 4.21 -0.47
C MET A 63 13.62 4.82 -1.50
N ARG A 64 13.96 4.10 -2.57
CA ARG A 64 14.79 4.63 -3.66
C ARG A 64 14.20 5.93 -4.27
N TYR A 65 12.88 5.99 -4.44
CA TYR A 65 12.22 7.20 -4.95
C TYR A 65 12.10 8.28 -3.87
N VAL A 66 11.85 7.92 -2.63
CA VAL A 66 11.82 8.87 -1.50
C VAL A 66 13.19 9.54 -1.37
N GLU A 67 14.26 8.77 -1.32
CA GLU A 67 15.65 9.26 -1.18
C GLU A 67 16.08 10.16 -2.34
N LYS A 68 15.52 9.97 -3.54
CA LYS A 68 15.77 10.85 -4.69
C LYS A 68 15.35 12.31 -4.45
N TYR A 69 14.35 12.54 -3.59
CA TYR A 69 13.79 13.86 -3.31
C TYR A 69 14.13 14.38 -1.91
N LEU A 70 14.68 13.54 -1.04
CA LEU A 70 15.07 13.93 0.31
C LEU A 70 16.31 14.83 0.30
N MET A 71 16.24 15.90 1.08
CA MET A 71 17.39 16.77 1.39
C MET A 71 17.52 16.94 2.92
N PRO A 72 18.73 17.20 3.43
CA PRO A 72 18.93 17.41 4.87
C PRO A 72 18.01 18.49 5.44
N GLY A 73 17.38 18.19 6.58
CA GLY A 73 16.48 19.09 7.28
C GLY A 73 15.04 19.10 6.79
N MET A 74 14.70 18.31 5.79
CA MET A 74 13.31 18.12 5.35
C MET A 74 12.47 17.43 6.42
N ARG A 75 11.16 17.77 6.43
CA ARG A 75 10.13 17.12 7.23
C ARG A 75 9.32 16.17 6.37
N VAL A 76 9.11 14.97 6.87
CA VAL A 76 8.34 13.93 6.20
C VAL A 76 7.04 13.67 6.97
N LEU A 77 5.95 13.45 6.25
CA LEU A 77 4.72 12.89 6.76
C LEU A 77 4.50 11.51 6.17
N GLU A 78 4.15 10.54 6.99
CA GLU A 78 3.60 9.25 6.54
C GLU A 78 2.15 9.11 6.99
N VAL A 79 1.22 8.88 6.05
CA VAL A 79 -0.21 8.66 6.28
C VAL A 79 -0.53 7.21 5.92
N GLY A 80 -1.07 6.46 6.88
CA GLY A 80 -1.18 5.00 6.83
C GLY A 80 0.12 4.33 7.24
N ALA A 81 0.70 4.80 8.36
CA ALA A 81 2.05 4.41 8.76
C ALA A 81 2.17 2.97 9.24
N ALA A 82 1.05 2.28 9.48
CA ALA A 82 1.01 0.94 10.03
C ALA A 82 1.95 0.80 11.24
N THR A 83 2.86 -0.18 11.25
CA THR A 83 3.84 -0.39 12.33
C THR A 83 5.10 0.47 12.21
N GLY A 84 5.18 1.38 11.23
CA GLY A 84 6.20 2.44 11.13
C GLY A 84 7.44 2.10 10.31
N ARG A 85 7.38 1.14 9.40
CA ARG A 85 8.55 0.70 8.63
C ARG A 85 9.29 1.84 7.91
N TYR A 86 8.56 2.70 7.20
CA TYR A 86 9.13 3.86 6.51
C TYR A 86 9.48 4.97 7.51
N SER A 87 8.57 5.29 8.44
CA SER A 87 8.76 6.33 9.45
C SER A 87 10.04 6.13 10.27
N HIS A 88 10.23 4.92 10.83
CA HIS A 88 11.43 4.61 11.62
C HIS A 88 12.70 4.61 10.77
N THR A 89 12.63 4.11 9.52
CA THR A 89 13.78 4.13 8.61
C THR A 89 14.23 5.57 8.35
N LEU A 90 13.29 6.47 8.05
CA LEU A 90 13.60 7.88 7.79
C LEU A 90 14.05 8.63 9.06
N ALA A 91 13.45 8.33 10.21
CA ALA A 91 13.86 8.92 11.48
C ALA A 91 15.29 8.50 11.87
N ARG A 92 15.68 7.25 11.64
CA ARG A 92 17.07 6.75 11.83
C ARG A 92 18.08 7.39 10.88
N GLN A 93 17.63 7.85 9.71
CA GLN A 93 18.43 8.66 8.78
C GLN A 93 18.53 10.15 9.20
N GLY A 94 17.89 10.53 10.32
CA GLY A 94 17.97 11.87 10.90
C GLY A 94 16.89 12.85 10.42
N TYR A 95 15.85 12.38 9.71
CA TYR A 95 14.72 13.22 9.32
C TYR A 95 13.70 13.37 10.46
N MET A 96 12.99 14.50 10.48
CA MET A 96 11.81 14.67 11.32
C MET A 96 10.61 14.04 10.61
N VAL A 97 9.98 13.07 11.28
CA VAL A 97 8.86 12.34 10.72
C VAL A 97 7.63 12.50 11.62
N ASP A 98 6.53 12.94 11.02
CA ASP A 98 5.22 12.82 11.61
C ASP A 98 4.50 11.66 10.91
N ALA A 99 3.81 10.82 11.66
CA ALA A 99 3.08 9.66 11.18
C ALA A 99 1.60 9.75 11.56
N VAL A 100 0.71 9.28 10.70
CA VAL A 100 -0.73 9.16 10.98
C VAL A 100 -1.15 7.72 10.70
N GLU A 101 -1.83 7.10 11.66
CA GLU A 101 -2.35 5.74 11.53
C GLU A 101 -3.77 5.67 12.11
N LEU A 102 -4.63 4.88 11.47
CA LEU A 102 -6.02 4.72 11.88
C LEU A 102 -6.19 3.66 12.97
N VAL A 103 -5.47 2.54 12.84
CA VAL A 103 -5.64 1.32 13.64
C VAL A 103 -4.80 1.40 14.91
N GLN A 104 -5.44 1.39 16.08
CA GLN A 104 -4.77 1.51 17.37
C GLN A 104 -3.72 0.40 17.59
N HIS A 105 -4.00 -0.83 17.19
CA HIS A 105 -3.05 -1.94 17.30
C HIS A 105 -1.72 -1.64 16.58
N ASN A 106 -1.78 -1.07 15.38
CA ASN A 106 -0.58 -0.67 14.64
C ASN A 106 0.18 0.45 15.36
N ILE A 107 -0.54 1.43 15.92
CA ILE A 107 0.06 2.52 16.72
C ILE A 107 0.80 1.97 17.94
N ASP A 108 0.23 0.97 18.61
CA ASP A 108 0.87 0.35 19.78
C ASP A 108 2.19 -0.34 19.39
N ILE A 109 2.22 -1.05 18.26
CA ILE A 109 3.44 -1.67 17.72
C ILE A 109 4.43 -0.59 17.27
N PHE A 110 3.96 0.44 16.57
CA PHE A 110 4.78 1.58 16.16
C PHE A 110 5.52 2.17 17.35
N ASN A 111 4.79 2.50 18.43
CA ASN A 111 5.36 3.07 19.64
C ASN A 111 6.35 2.10 20.33
N ALA A 112 6.05 0.81 20.34
CA ALA A 112 6.94 -0.21 20.90
C ALA A 112 8.27 -0.35 20.12
N ASN A 113 8.24 -0.07 18.81
CA ASN A 113 9.40 -0.12 17.93
C ASN A 113 10.18 1.20 17.87
N THR A 114 9.65 2.30 18.45
CA THR A 114 10.29 3.62 18.44
C THR A 114 11.50 3.67 19.36
N LEU A 115 12.66 4.07 18.85
CA LEU A 115 13.87 4.26 19.62
C LEU A 115 13.96 5.69 20.18
N ALA A 116 14.66 5.87 21.29
CA ALA A 116 14.73 7.15 21.98
C ALA A 116 15.39 8.28 21.14
N GLU A 117 16.27 7.92 20.22
CA GLU A 117 16.97 8.83 19.32
C GLU A 117 16.18 9.20 18.06
N GLU A 118 15.08 8.49 17.77
CA GLU A 118 14.26 8.74 16.60
C GLU A 118 13.41 10.01 16.78
N ASN A 119 13.53 10.93 15.83
CA ASN A 119 12.69 12.13 15.80
C ASN A 119 11.39 11.85 15.04
N VAL A 120 10.55 11.00 15.64
CA VAL A 120 9.28 10.56 15.07
C VAL A 120 8.13 10.78 16.04
N ARG A 121 6.95 11.14 15.51
CA ARG A 121 5.69 11.26 16.27
C ARG A 121 4.58 10.60 15.50
N ILE A 122 3.70 9.87 16.19
CA ILE A 122 2.52 9.26 15.60
C ILE A 122 1.24 9.84 16.18
N TYR A 123 0.26 10.05 15.31
CA TYR A 123 -1.08 10.51 15.63
C TYR A 123 -2.10 9.46 15.19
N GLN A 124 -3.11 9.19 16.00
CA GLN A 124 -4.26 8.45 15.52
C GLN A 124 -5.12 9.36 14.63
N GLY A 125 -5.39 8.94 13.41
CA GLY A 125 -6.15 9.77 12.47
C GLY A 125 -6.56 9.03 11.20
N ASN A 126 -7.42 9.70 10.43
CA ASN A 126 -7.92 9.19 9.16
C ASN A 126 -7.39 10.06 8.02
N ALA A 127 -6.89 9.44 6.95
CA ALA A 127 -6.34 10.13 5.78
C ALA A 127 -7.30 11.16 5.17
N LYS A 128 -8.60 10.94 5.30
CA LYS A 128 -9.64 11.87 4.82
C LYS A 128 -9.74 13.17 5.63
N ASN A 129 -9.13 13.23 6.80
CA ASN A 129 -9.19 14.38 7.69
C ASN A 129 -7.92 14.46 8.54
N LEU A 130 -6.97 15.26 8.10
CA LEU A 130 -5.70 15.53 8.79
C LEU A 130 -5.72 16.90 9.51
N HIS A 131 -6.87 17.29 10.09
CA HIS A 131 -7.08 18.61 10.72
C HIS A 131 -6.07 18.92 11.84
N MET A 132 -5.47 17.89 12.46
CA MET A 132 -4.42 18.03 13.46
C MET A 132 -3.09 18.52 12.86
N LEU A 133 -2.94 18.47 11.54
CA LEU A 133 -1.72 18.86 10.83
C LEU A 133 -1.90 20.20 10.10
N THR A 134 -0.89 21.05 10.21
CA THR A 134 -0.90 22.39 9.61
C THR A 134 -0.64 22.32 8.10
N ASP A 135 -1.28 23.22 7.34
CA ASP A 135 -1.06 23.38 5.90
C ASP A 135 0.41 23.66 5.57
N ASN A 136 0.84 23.20 4.41
CA ASN A 136 2.18 23.50 3.85
C ASN A 136 3.34 23.26 4.83
N THR A 137 3.30 22.16 5.54
CA THR A 137 4.27 21.83 6.59
C THR A 137 5.32 20.83 6.14
N TYR A 138 4.96 19.86 5.30
CA TYR A 138 5.84 18.75 4.94
C TYR A 138 6.48 18.94 3.57
N ASP A 139 7.73 18.57 3.46
CA ASP A 139 8.49 18.59 2.20
C ASP A 139 8.17 17.34 1.37
N ILE A 140 7.96 16.21 2.07
CA ILE A 140 7.54 14.93 1.48
C ILE A 140 6.35 14.40 2.27
N THR A 141 5.33 13.93 1.56
CA THR A 141 4.18 13.22 2.13
C THR A 141 4.04 11.85 1.49
N LEU A 142 4.08 10.82 2.32
CA LEU A 142 3.87 9.42 1.96
C LEU A 142 2.42 9.05 2.30
N LEU A 143 1.59 8.79 1.30
CA LEU A 143 0.21 8.30 1.44
C LEU A 143 0.23 6.81 1.05
N LEU A 144 0.76 5.98 1.96
CA LEU A 144 1.03 4.56 1.71
C LEU A 144 0.02 3.72 2.50
N GLY A 145 -0.98 3.18 1.83
CA GLY A 145 -2.02 2.37 2.46
C GLY A 145 -3.44 2.91 2.30
N PRO A 146 -3.73 4.15 2.65
CA PRO A 146 -5.12 4.63 2.69
C PRO A 146 -5.88 4.51 1.37
N MET A 147 -5.24 4.74 0.21
CA MET A 147 -5.96 4.79 -1.08
C MET A 147 -6.66 3.48 -1.41
N TYR A 148 -6.12 2.34 -1.05
CA TYR A 148 -6.77 1.06 -1.33
C TYR A 148 -7.73 0.59 -0.22
N HIS A 149 -8.03 1.46 0.76
CA HIS A 149 -9.07 1.27 1.77
C HIS A 149 -10.18 2.34 1.72
N LEU A 150 -10.18 3.14 0.64
CA LEU A 150 -11.20 4.16 0.38
C LEU A 150 -12.00 3.76 -0.86
N PHE A 151 -13.27 3.45 -0.66
CA PHE A 151 -14.12 2.76 -1.66
C PHE A 151 -15.00 3.70 -2.47
N THR A 152 -14.96 5.00 -2.21
CA THR A 152 -15.69 6.01 -2.98
C THR A 152 -14.75 7.07 -3.51
N GLU A 153 -15.00 7.55 -4.72
CA GLU A 153 -14.24 8.63 -5.35
C GLU A 153 -14.17 9.88 -4.45
N THR A 154 -15.26 10.19 -3.73
CA THR A 154 -15.30 11.29 -2.76
C THR A 154 -14.27 11.12 -1.65
N GLU A 155 -14.18 9.94 -1.06
CA GLU A 155 -13.22 9.66 0.02
C GLU A 155 -11.78 9.65 -0.49
N GLN A 156 -11.55 9.10 -1.67
CA GLN A 156 -10.24 9.08 -2.33
C GLN A 156 -9.76 10.52 -2.60
N LYS A 157 -10.64 11.37 -3.15
CA LYS A 157 -10.34 12.79 -3.37
C LYS A 157 -10.12 13.57 -2.07
N GLN A 158 -10.86 13.25 -1.00
CA GLN A 158 -10.62 13.85 0.31
C GLN A 158 -9.21 13.53 0.84
N ALA A 159 -8.78 12.27 0.77
CA ALA A 159 -7.45 11.87 1.23
C ALA A 159 -6.33 12.53 0.40
N LEU A 160 -6.49 12.58 -0.92
CA LEU A 160 -5.55 13.28 -1.80
C LEU A 160 -5.52 14.79 -1.50
N ALA A 161 -6.68 15.43 -1.32
CA ALA A 161 -6.77 16.84 -0.96
C ALA A 161 -6.05 17.17 0.36
N GLU A 162 -6.22 16.33 1.38
CA GLU A 162 -5.54 16.50 2.67
C GLU A 162 -4.02 16.30 2.54
N ALA A 163 -3.57 15.26 1.82
CA ALA A 163 -2.15 15.06 1.55
C ALA A 163 -1.54 16.28 0.82
N ILE A 164 -2.24 16.82 -0.18
CA ILE A 164 -1.83 18.03 -0.93
C ILE A 164 -1.85 19.26 -0.02
N ARG A 165 -2.87 19.43 0.83
CA ARG A 165 -3.00 20.57 1.75
C ARG A 165 -1.79 20.67 2.68
N VAL A 166 -1.43 19.58 3.33
CA VAL A 166 -0.35 19.54 4.34
C VAL A 166 1.06 19.59 3.72
N THR A 167 1.19 19.22 2.45
CA THR A 167 2.44 19.28 1.71
C THR A 167 2.74 20.72 1.28
N LYS A 168 4.00 21.13 1.39
CA LYS A 168 4.47 22.45 0.93
C LYS A 168 4.33 22.60 -0.59
N LYS A 169 4.26 23.84 -1.05
CA LYS A 169 4.45 24.13 -2.48
C LYS A 169 5.77 23.56 -2.97
N ASN A 170 5.78 22.92 -4.12
CA ASN A 170 6.88 22.14 -4.71
C ASN A 170 7.28 20.88 -3.88
N GLY A 171 6.59 20.56 -2.79
CA GLY A 171 6.78 19.30 -2.05
C GLY A 171 6.28 18.11 -2.85
N VAL A 172 6.79 16.93 -2.52
CA VAL A 172 6.53 15.70 -3.28
C VAL A 172 5.62 14.77 -2.47
N ILE A 173 4.62 14.22 -3.15
CA ILE A 173 3.65 13.29 -2.59
C ILE A 173 3.79 11.94 -3.28
N PHE A 174 3.76 10.88 -2.49
CA PHE A 174 3.84 9.48 -2.90
C PHE A 174 2.52 8.82 -2.53
N ALA A 175 1.71 8.42 -3.49
CA ALA A 175 0.44 7.75 -3.25
C ALA A 175 0.50 6.31 -3.76
N ALA A 176 0.22 5.34 -2.86
CA ALA A 176 0.24 3.91 -3.19
C ALA A 176 -1.16 3.39 -3.50
N TYR A 177 -1.24 2.52 -4.51
CA TYR A 177 -2.47 1.90 -5.01
C TYR A 177 -2.29 0.39 -5.22
N CYS A 178 -3.37 -0.39 -5.14
CA CYS A 178 -3.38 -1.80 -5.51
C CYS A 178 -3.86 -1.98 -6.96
N GLY A 179 -3.09 -2.73 -7.75
CA GLY A 179 -3.35 -2.95 -9.18
C GLY A 179 -4.40 -4.02 -9.45
N ASN A 180 -5.39 -3.70 -10.29
CA ASN A 180 -6.44 -4.64 -10.69
C ASN A 180 -5.88 -5.88 -11.38
N GLU A 181 -5.01 -5.72 -12.38
CA GLU A 181 -4.52 -6.83 -13.22
C GLU A 181 -3.72 -7.85 -12.43
N ALA A 182 -2.90 -7.40 -11.48
CA ALA A 182 -2.15 -8.30 -10.61
C ALA A 182 -3.09 -9.16 -9.75
N THR A 183 -4.12 -8.54 -9.18
CA THR A 183 -5.15 -9.24 -8.40
C THR A 183 -5.90 -10.24 -9.27
N MET A 184 -6.32 -9.85 -10.47
CA MET A 184 -6.97 -10.76 -11.42
C MET A 184 -6.10 -11.97 -11.73
N VAL A 185 -4.82 -11.77 -12.05
CA VAL A 185 -3.92 -12.88 -12.41
C VAL A 185 -3.62 -13.78 -11.21
N GLN A 186 -3.25 -13.19 -10.07
CA GLN A 186 -2.77 -13.99 -8.92
C GLN A 186 -3.89 -14.65 -8.14
N TYR A 187 -4.99 -13.94 -7.90
CA TYR A 187 -6.05 -14.40 -7.01
C TYR A 187 -7.23 -14.96 -7.79
N CYS A 188 -7.78 -14.18 -8.72
CA CYS A 188 -8.97 -14.61 -9.43
C CYS A 188 -8.71 -15.84 -10.32
N PHE A 189 -7.65 -15.82 -11.11
CA PHE A 189 -7.29 -16.96 -11.98
C PHE A 189 -6.30 -17.92 -11.31
N GLY A 190 -5.21 -17.42 -10.74
CA GLY A 190 -4.15 -18.24 -10.17
C GLY A 190 -4.61 -19.14 -9.01
N ARG A 191 -5.55 -18.65 -8.20
CA ARG A 191 -6.15 -19.41 -7.08
C ARG A 191 -7.58 -19.87 -7.37
N GLY A 192 -8.13 -19.51 -8.51
CA GLY A 192 -9.46 -19.93 -8.93
C GLY A 192 -10.62 -19.25 -8.23
N MET A 193 -10.39 -18.13 -7.53
CA MET A 193 -11.44 -17.38 -6.79
C MET A 193 -12.57 -16.95 -7.72
N ILE A 194 -12.29 -16.67 -9.01
CA ILE A 194 -13.31 -16.33 -10.01
C ILE A 194 -14.36 -17.43 -10.23
N LYS A 195 -14.14 -18.66 -9.74
CA LYS A 195 -15.14 -19.74 -9.77
C LYS A 195 -16.27 -19.53 -8.77
N GLU A 196 -16.03 -18.74 -7.73
CA GLU A 196 -17.02 -18.40 -6.71
C GLU A 196 -17.95 -17.29 -7.23
N GLN A 197 -19.26 -17.44 -6.98
CA GLN A 197 -20.27 -16.50 -7.50
C GLN A 197 -20.03 -15.08 -6.95
N HIS A 198 -19.71 -14.96 -5.68
CA HIS A 198 -19.45 -13.69 -5.02
C HIS A 198 -18.40 -12.86 -5.76
N TYR A 199 -17.23 -13.44 -6.09
CA TYR A 199 -16.18 -12.71 -6.81
C TYR A 199 -16.56 -12.42 -8.27
N ARG A 200 -17.32 -13.30 -8.92
CA ARG A 200 -17.83 -13.01 -10.27
C ARG A 200 -18.78 -11.81 -10.29
N ASP A 201 -19.58 -11.64 -9.24
CA ASP A 201 -20.52 -10.53 -9.14
C ASP A 201 -19.82 -9.17 -8.95
N LEU A 202 -18.59 -9.19 -8.45
CA LEU A 202 -17.74 -8.01 -8.30
C LEU A 202 -16.90 -7.69 -9.55
N ILE A 203 -16.88 -8.54 -10.57
CA ILE A 203 -16.00 -8.39 -11.74
C ILE A 203 -16.85 -8.10 -12.96
N ASP A 204 -16.57 -6.99 -13.65
CA ASP A 204 -17.18 -6.70 -14.94
C ASP A 204 -16.79 -7.81 -15.96
N PRO A 205 -17.76 -8.49 -16.56
CA PRO A 205 -17.49 -9.69 -17.38
C PRO A 205 -16.84 -9.38 -18.73
N VAL A 206 -16.75 -8.11 -19.13
CA VAL A 206 -16.18 -7.66 -20.40
C VAL A 206 -14.77 -7.10 -20.20
N THR A 207 -14.63 -6.22 -19.23
CA THR A 207 -13.36 -5.51 -18.96
C THR A 207 -12.49 -6.18 -17.93
N PHE A 208 -13.05 -7.11 -17.14
CA PHE A 208 -12.39 -7.74 -15.98
C PHE A 208 -11.87 -6.72 -14.93
N LYS A 209 -12.50 -5.54 -14.88
CA LYS A 209 -12.29 -4.62 -13.78
C LYS A 209 -13.12 -5.07 -12.58
N ALA A 210 -12.48 -5.15 -11.42
CA ALA A 210 -13.18 -5.40 -10.17
C ALA A 210 -13.90 -4.13 -9.70
N SER A 211 -15.11 -4.32 -9.19
CA SER A 211 -15.83 -3.34 -8.37
C SER A 211 -15.52 -3.69 -6.92
N SER A 212 -14.99 -2.76 -6.17
CA SER A 212 -14.57 -3.04 -4.81
C SER A 212 -15.74 -2.96 -3.84
N ASP A 213 -15.74 -3.87 -2.88
CA ASP A 213 -16.66 -3.89 -1.74
C ASP A 213 -15.82 -3.69 -0.47
N PRO A 214 -16.23 -2.85 0.49
CA PRO A 214 -15.54 -2.71 1.76
C PRO A 214 -15.27 -4.04 2.49
N ALA A 215 -16.13 -5.05 2.31
CA ALA A 215 -15.93 -6.38 2.87
C ALA A 215 -14.74 -7.13 2.25
N GLU A 216 -14.32 -6.79 1.04
CA GLU A 216 -13.16 -7.35 0.34
C GLU A 216 -11.86 -6.62 0.65
N LEU A 217 -11.90 -5.62 1.49
CA LEU A 217 -10.77 -4.90 2.08
C LEU A 217 -10.03 -3.94 1.14
N PHE A 218 -9.89 -4.25 -0.16
CA PHE A 218 -9.05 -3.49 -1.08
C PHE A 218 -9.81 -2.91 -2.27
N GLU A 219 -9.68 -1.62 -2.48
CA GLU A 219 -10.00 -0.95 -3.74
C GLU A 219 -8.89 -1.24 -4.76
N LEU A 220 -9.29 -1.62 -5.97
CA LEU A 220 -8.37 -1.99 -7.04
C LEU A 220 -8.41 -0.96 -8.17
N TYR A 221 -7.21 -0.55 -8.59
CA TYR A 221 -7.06 0.53 -9.56
C TYR A 221 -6.44 0.06 -10.87
N ARG A 222 -6.87 0.71 -11.94
CA ARG A 222 -6.12 0.83 -13.19
C ARG A 222 -5.51 2.22 -13.29
N LYS A 223 -4.59 2.39 -14.22
CA LYS A 223 -3.94 3.68 -14.43
C LYS A 223 -4.94 4.79 -14.75
N GLU A 224 -5.94 4.50 -15.57
CA GLU A 224 -6.99 5.44 -15.96
C GLU A 224 -7.86 5.90 -14.79
N ASP A 225 -8.05 5.09 -13.75
CA ASP A 225 -8.76 5.48 -12.54
C ASP A 225 -7.93 6.50 -11.74
N ILE A 226 -6.63 6.22 -11.59
CA ILE A 226 -5.68 7.11 -10.91
C ILE A 226 -5.56 8.42 -11.70
N ASP A 227 -5.44 8.35 -13.02
CA ASP A 227 -5.37 9.54 -13.88
C ASP A 227 -6.62 10.41 -13.69
N THR A 228 -7.81 9.81 -13.62
CA THR A 228 -9.09 10.52 -13.42
C THR A 228 -9.12 11.21 -12.05
N LEU A 229 -8.70 10.54 -10.98
CA LEU A 229 -8.63 11.15 -9.65
C LEU A 229 -7.72 12.37 -9.61
N MET A 230 -6.60 12.32 -10.33
CA MET A 230 -5.60 13.38 -10.32
C MET A 230 -6.01 14.63 -11.13
N THR A 231 -7.03 14.56 -12.00
CA THR A 231 -7.46 15.70 -12.83
C THR A 231 -7.99 16.88 -12.03
N ASP A 232 -8.48 16.64 -10.80
CA ASP A 232 -9.07 17.68 -9.95
C ASP A 232 -8.03 18.48 -9.16
N PHE A 233 -6.74 18.11 -9.25
CA PHE A 233 -5.69 18.70 -8.44
C PHE A 233 -4.63 19.42 -9.27
N SER A 234 -4.13 20.55 -8.73
CA SER A 234 -2.99 21.28 -9.32
C SER A 234 -1.68 20.62 -8.88
N VAL A 235 -1.30 19.58 -9.61
CA VAL A 235 -0.12 18.75 -9.34
C VAL A 235 0.54 18.32 -10.64
N THR A 236 1.84 18.09 -10.59
CA THR A 236 2.62 17.56 -11.71
C THR A 236 3.12 16.15 -11.37
N ARG A 237 2.69 15.12 -12.12
CA ARG A 237 3.21 13.76 -11.98
C ARG A 237 4.69 13.72 -12.33
N LEU A 238 5.50 13.13 -11.46
CA LEU A 238 6.93 12.96 -11.62
C LEU A 238 7.30 11.53 -12.04
N HIS A 239 6.65 10.53 -11.42
CA HIS A 239 6.88 9.12 -11.69
C HIS A 239 5.59 8.32 -11.53
N TYR A 240 5.50 7.20 -12.24
CA TYR A 240 4.48 6.18 -12.10
C TYR A 240 5.16 4.81 -12.08
N VAL A 241 5.17 4.15 -10.93
CA VAL A 241 6.11 3.07 -10.60
C VAL A 241 5.37 1.81 -10.17
N GLY A 242 5.74 0.67 -10.74
CA GLY A 242 5.37 -0.63 -10.17
C GLY A 242 6.38 -1.01 -9.10
N THR A 243 5.95 -1.08 -7.84
CA THR A 243 6.89 -1.26 -6.72
C THR A 243 7.28 -2.71 -6.48
N ASP A 244 6.50 -3.67 -6.93
CA ASP A 244 6.77 -5.10 -6.78
C ASP A 244 6.77 -5.89 -8.10
N MET A 245 6.13 -5.41 -9.16
CA MET A 245 6.17 -5.98 -10.50
C MET A 245 6.05 -7.53 -10.51
N ALA A 246 7.00 -8.21 -11.16
CA ALA A 246 7.08 -9.66 -11.22
C ALA A 246 7.36 -10.33 -9.87
N THR A 247 7.88 -9.60 -8.89
CA THR A 247 8.24 -10.10 -7.56
C THR A 247 7.07 -10.82 -6.90
N ASN A 248 5.90 -10.21 -7.00
CA ASN A 248 4.70 -10.72 -6.35
C ASN A 248 4.19 -12.04 -6.95
N TYR A 249 4.46 -12.26 -8.25
CA TYR A 249 4.15 -13.52 -8.95
C TYR A 249 5.14 -14.64 -8.66
N MET A 250 6.35 -14.29 -8.17
CA MET A 250 7.48 -15.20 -8.00
C MET A 250 7.97 -15.23 -6.54
N ARG A 251 7.10 -14.99 -5.55
CA ARG A 251 7.47 -14.81 -4.13
C ARG A 251 8.45 -15.87 -3.63
N GLN A 252 8.10 -17.15 -3.78
CA GLN A 252 8.95 -18.24 -3.31
C GLN A 252 10.32 -18.22 -4.01
N THR A 253 10.35 -18.06 -5.34
CA THR A 253 11.60 -17.98 -6.09
C THR A 253 12.49 -16.82 -5.62
N ILE A 254 11.91 -15.67 -5.35
CA ILE A 254 12.62 -14.48 -4.85
C ILE A 254 13.17 -14.73 -3.44
N ASP A 255 12.38 -15.34 -2.56
CA ASP A 255 12.79 -15.65 -1.18
C ASP A 255 13.92 -16.69 -1.12
N GLU A 256 13.99 -17.61 -2.08
CA GLU A 256 15.01 -18.63 -2.20
C GLU A 256 16.31 -18.16 -2.91
N MET A 257 16.34 -16.96 -3.50
CA MET A 257 17.55 -16.40 -4.12
C MET A 257 18.68 -16.26 -3.09
N ASP A 258 19.91 -16.54 -3.49
CA ASP A 258 21.07 -16.08 -2.70
C ASP A 258 21.24 -14.55 -2.78
N ALA A 259 22.18 -14.01 -2.03
CA ALA A 259 22.36 -12.57 -1.95
C ALA A 259 22.75 -11.94 -3.30
N ASP A 260 23.68 -12.57 -4.02
CA ASP A 260 24.21 -12.04 -5.29
C ASP A 260 23.13 -12.04 -6.38
N LEU A 261 22.32 -13.10 -6.44
CA LEU A 261 21.21 -13.21 -7.39
C LEU A 261 20.10 -12.20 -7.05
N PHE A 262 19.80 -12.01 -5.75
CA PHE A 262 18.82 -11.05 -5.31
C PHE A 262 19.25 -9.61 -5.62
N ASP A 263 20.52 -9.27 -5.45
CA ASP A 263 21.06 -7.96 -5.83
C ASP A 263 20.95 -7.68 -7.33
N LEU A 264 21.23 -8.68 -8.16
CA LEU A 264 21.02 -8.59 -9.61
C LEU A 264 19.54 -8.44 -9.97
N TYR A 265 18.66 -9.18 -9.28
CA TYR A 265 17.22 -9.03 -9.45
C TYR A 265 16.73 -7.63 -9.10
N LEU A 266 17.20 -7.05 -7.99
CA LEU A 266 16.88 -5.66 -7.62
C LEU A 266 17.33 -4.66 -8.67
N GLN A 267 18.54 -4.81 -9.23
CA GLN A 267 19.03 -3.95 -10.30
C GLN A 267 18.14 -4.05 -11.54
N TYR A 268 17.75 -5.27 -11.93
CA TYR A 268 16.79 -5.49 -13.02
C TYR A 268 15.44 -4.82 -12.71
N HIS A 269 14.88 -5.07 -11.53
CA HIS A 269 13.61 -4.49 -11.10
C HIS A 269 13.65 -2.94 -11.17
N PHE A 270 14.68 -2.31 -10.65
CA PHE A 270 14.85 -0.85 -10.71
C PHE A 270 14.99 -0.31 -12.13
N ALA A 271 15.53 -1.10 -13.06
CA ALA A 271 15.63 -0.71 -14.47
C ALA A 271 14.29 -0.74 -15.21
N ILE A 272 13.32 -1.51 -14.70
CA ILE A 272 12.04 -1.72 -15.41
C ILE A 272 10.82 -1.16 -14.68
N CYS A 273 10.92 -0.77 -13.41
CA CYS A 273 9.77 -0.43 -12.56
C CYS A 273 8.97 0.80 -13.03
N GLU A 274 9.51 1.66 -13.90
CA GLU A 274 8.80 2.79 -14.53
C GLU A 274 8.35 2.48 -15.98
N ARG A 275 8.59 1.28 -16.50
CA ARG A 275 8.18 0.96 -17.87
C ARG A 275 6.67 0.94 -17.99
N SER A 276 6.12 1.85 -18.80
CA SER A 276 4.67 2.03 -18.98
C SER A 276 3.94 0.79 -19.52
N ASP A 277 4.69 -0.10 -20.20
CA ASP A 277 4.19 -1.37 -20.71
C ASP A 277 4.17 -2.50 -19.66
N LEU A 278 4.72 -2.25 -18.45
CA LEU A 278 4.82 -3.26 -17.38
C LEU A 278 4.16 -2.83 -16.07
N VAL A 279 4.13 -1.53 -15.74
CA VAL A 279 3.62 -1.03 -14.44
C VAL A 279 2.21 -1.54 -14.14
N GLY A 280 1.33 -1.64 -15.14
CA GLY A 280 -0.04 -2.12 -14.97
C GLY A 280 -0.14 -3.58 -14.46
N ALA A 281 0.94 -4.36 -14.54
CA ALA A 281 0.99 -5.72 -14.00
C ALA A 281 1.53 -5.78 -12.55
N SER A 282 1.90 -4.65 -11.95
CA SER A 282 2.35 -4.59 -10.55
C SER A 282 1.16 -4.70 -9.59
N HIS A 283 1.36 -5.41 -8.48
CA HIS A 283 0.34 -5.49 -7.43
C HIS A 283 0.26 -4.18 -6.65
N HIS A 284 1.42 -3.62 -6.28
CA HIS A 284 1.49 -2.28 -5.71
C HIS A 284 2.05 -1.29 -6.75
N ILE A 285 1.36 -0.16 -6.85
CA ILE A 285 1.68 0.92 -7.77
C ILE A 285 1.89 2.19 -6.95
N LEU A 286 2.92 2.94 -7.29
CA LEU A 286 3.24 4.21 -6.64
C LEU A 286 3.14 5.35 -7.66
N ASP A 287 2.21 6.27 -7.44
CA ASP A 287 2.09 7.53 -8.17
C ASP A 287 2.80 8.63 -7.39
N ILE A 288 3.81 9.24 -8.00
CA ILE A 288 4.65 10.26 -7.37
C ILE A 288 4.42 11.58 -8.09
N PHE A 289 3.99 12.58 -7.36
CA PHE A 289 3.66 13.88 -7.94
C PHE A 289 4.10 15.04 -7.03
N ARG A 290 4.30 16.19 -7.65
CA ARG A 290 4.68 17.42 -6.97
C ARG A 290 3.47 18.34 -6.88
N LYS A 291 3.28 18.99 -5.72
CA LYS A 291 2.32 20.07 -5.53
C LYS A 291 2.82 21.33 -6.26
N ASP A 292 1.99 21.89 -7.15
CA ASP A 292 2.31 23.08 -7.94
C ASP A 292 2.17 24.39 -7.17
#